data_1a6820caf1deeab5c8bc9e219c948c28
#
_entry.id   1a6820caf1deeab5c8bc9e219c948c28
#
_cell.length_a   1.000
_cell.length_b   1.000
_cell.length_c   1.000
_cell.angle_alpha   90.00
_cell.angle_beta   90.00
_cell.angle_gamma   90.00
#
_symmetry.space_group_name_H-M   'P 1'
#
loop_
_entity.id
_entity.type
_entity.pdbx_description
1 polymer ?
#
loop_
_entity_poly.entity_id
_entity_poly.type
_entity_poly.pdbx_seq_one_letter_code
_entity_poly.pdbx_strand_id
1 'polypeptide(L)'
;MKRTVQLEQRKKRKKTARTGWQEKKVKQTGREGKATKMQTVPGEWLYLAPQGVDAGRIAEALAGTYETELWEDAGVVEVVLGEKQSVDIEHTEVHPKDEVTRAYVSENGCKEVFLVTFAAENFERVESVMKLSLAQCGGLFCGDTEDFSPVVRL
;
A
#
# COMPACT_ATOMS: atom_id res chain seq x y z
N MET A 1 -6.14 -22.79 -7.72
CA MET A 1 -5.78 -23.43 -6.46
C MET A 1 -4.37 -23.10 -6.01
N LYS A 2 -3.37 -23.28 -6.89
CA LYS A 2 -1.98 -22.95 -6.51
C LYS A 2 -1.82 -21.51 -6.10
N ARG A 3 -2.47 -20.60 -6.79
CA ARG A 3 -2.41 -19.17 -6.45
C ARG A 3 -2.95 -18.88 -5.05
N THR A 4 -4.06 -19.51 -4.69
CA THR A 4 -4.67 -19.29 -3.38
C THR A 4 -3.72 -19.72 -2.26
N VAL A 5 -3.08 -20.87 -2.41
CA VAL A 5 -2.13 -21.37 -1.41
C VAL A 5 -0.95 -20.42 -1.28
N GLN A 6 -0.40 -19.97 -2.41
CA GLN A 6 0.71 -19.04 -2.40
C GLN A 6 0.33 -17.73 -1.74
N LEU A 7 -0.86 -17.26 -2.00
CA LEU A 7 -1.33 -16.01 -1.41
C LEU A 7 -1.45 -16.11 0.10
N GLU A 8 -1.97 -17.22 0.62
CA GLU A 8 -2.05 -17.42 2.05
C GLU A 8 -0.68 -17.41 2.70
N GLN A 9 0.28 -18.06 2.07
CA GLN A 9 1.65 -18.05 2.57
C GLN A 9 2.23 -16.64 2.54
N ARG A 10 1.94 -15.88 1.50
CA ARG A 10 2.39 -14.50 1.41
C ARG A 10 1.79 -13.64 2.51
N LYS A 11 0.50 -13.80 2.77
CA LYS A 11 -0.15 -13.06 3.85
C LYS A 11 0.48 -13.35 5.20
N LYS A 12 0.78 -14.61 5.46
CA LYS A 12 1.45 -15.00 6.69
C LYS A 12 2.82 -14.37 6.79
N ARG A 13 3.59 -14.40 5.70
CA ARG A 13 4.92 -13.78 5.68
C ARG A 13 4.84 -12.28 5.88
N LYS A 14 3.87 -11.63 5.28
CA LYS A 14 3.66 -10.19 5.46
C LYS A 14 3.39 -9.85 6.92
N LYS A 15 2.52 -10.61 7.57
CA LYS A 15 2.21 -10.37 8.97
C LYS A 15 3.46 -10.51 9.84
N THR A 16 4.24 -11.54 9.58
CA THR A 16 5.48 -11.76 10.33
C THR A 16 6.47 -10.61 10.10
N ALA A 17 6.64 -10.23 8.83
CA ALA A 17 7.53 -9.14 8.49
C ALA A 17 7.07 -7.81 9.11
N ARG A 18 5.78 -7.58 9.12
CA ARG A 18 5.21 -6.38 9.70
C ARG A 18 5.52 -6.30 11.19
N THR A 19 5.32 -7.39 11.91
CA THR A 19 5.62 -7.44 13.34
C THR A 19 7.09 -7.18 13.61
N GLY A 20 7.96 -7.86 12.86
CA GLY A 20 9.39 -7.65 13.00
C GLY A 20 9.82 -6.23 12.66
N TRP A 21 9.21 -5.69 11.63
CA TRP A 21 9.50 -4.32 11.23
C TRP A 21 9.10 -3.31 12.30
N GLN A 22 7.95 -3.51 12.92
CA GLN A 22 7.49 -2.63 13.99
C GLN A 22 8.44 -2.66 15.18
N GLU A 23 8.93 -3.82 15.54
CA GLU A 23 9.90 -3.94 16.63
C GLU A 23 11.18 -3.18 16.29
N LYS A 24 11.68 -3.37 15.07
CA LYS A 24 12.87 -2.65 14.61
C LYS A 24 12.65 -1.15 14.62
N LYS A 25 11.48 -0.74 14.16
CA LYS A 25 11.14 0.68 14.09
C LYS A 25 11.17 1.31 15.49
N VAL A 26 10.62 0.64 16.48
CA VAL A 26 10.62 1.14 17.84
C VAL A 26 12.06 1.32 18.35
N LYS A 27 12.90 0.35 18.12
CA LYS A 27 14.31 0.43 18.52
C LYS A 27 15.02 1.57 17.79
N GLN A 28 14.82 1.65 16.50
CA GLN A 28 15.47 2.69 15.69
C GLN A 28 14.99 4.08 16.09
N THR A 29 13.71 4.23 16.36
CA THR A 29 13.16 5.51 16.77
C THR A 29 13.84 6.02 18.03
N GLY A 30 14.13 5.12 18.98
CA GLY A 30 14.82 5.49 20.19
C GLY A 30 16.23 6.01 19.98
N ARG A 31 16.91 5.53 18.94
CA ARG A 31 18.30 5.93 18.67
C ARG A 31 18.43 6.99 17.59
N GLU A 32 17.65 6.87 16.54
CA GLU A 32 17.84 7.67 15.32
C GLU A 32 16.74 8.66 15.05
N GLY A 33 15.85 8.88 15.97
CA GLY A 33 14.70 9.75 15.76
C GLY A 33 15.05 11.12 15.18
N LYS A 34 16.20 11.66 15.54
CA LYS A 34 16.61 12.96 15.04
C LYS A 34 17.13 12.90 13.60
N ALA A 35 17.87 11.87 13.26
CA ALA A 35 18.53 11.77 11.97
C ALA A 35 17.58 11.39 10.85
N THR A 36 16.65 10.48 11.14
CA THR A 36 15.80 9.92 10.11
C THR A 36 14.43 10.55 9.99
N LYS A 37 14.07 11.39 10.93
CA LYS A 37 12.74 11.95 11.04
C LYS A 37 12.24 12.59 9.75
N MET A 38 13.08 13.36 9.08
CA MET A 38 12.69 14.09 7.89
C MET A 38 12.72 13.26 6.62
N GLN A 39 13.38 12.12 6.64
CA GLN A 39 13.56 11.28 5.45
C GLN A 39 12.82 9.95 5.55
N THR A 40 12.11 9.76 6.65
CA THR A 40 11.43 8.49 6.87
C THR A 40 10.26 8.34 5.91
N VAL A 41 10.28 7.25 5.15
CA VAL A 41 9.15 6.86 4.31
C VAL A 41 8.45 5.72 5.03
N PRO A 42 7.15 5.82 5.26
CA PRO A 42 6.42 4.71 5.88
C PRO A 42 6.54 3.45 5.03
N GLY A 43 6.64 2.29 5.69
CA GLY A 43 6.68 1.02 4.99
C GLY A 43 5.31 0.53 4.56
N GLU A 44 4.28 1.12 5.11
CA GLU A 44 2.91 0.80 4.78
C GLU A 44 2.14 2.04 4.40
N TRP A 45 1.35 1.92 3.35
CA TRP A 45 0.57 3.03 2.82
C TRP A 45 -0.85 2.57 2.57
N LEU A 46 -1.73 3.53 2.42
CA LEU A 46 -3.11 3.28 2.01
C LEU A 46 -3.34 3.93 0.66
N TYR A 47 -4.05 3.21 -0.20
CA TYR A 47 -4.59 3.81 -1.41
C TYR A 47 -6.08 3.97 -1.19
N LEU A 48 -6.56 5.20 -1.21
CA LEU A 48 -7.97 5.53 -1.07
C LEU A 48 -8.52 5.80 -2.46
N ALA A 49 -9.44 4.97 -2.90
CA ALA A 49 -9.94 4.99 -4.26
C ALA A 49 -11.43 5.30 -4.32
N PRO A 50 -11.89 5.81 -5.46
CA PRO A 50 -13.34 6.02 -5.66
C PRO A 50 -14.09 4.70 -5.64
N GLN A 51 -15.39 4.79 -5.43
CA GLN A 51 -16.26 3.63 -5.41
C GLN A 51 -16.11 2.83 -6.70
N GLY A 52 -16.02 1.51 -6.56
CA GLY A 52 -15.97 0.61 -7.70
C GLY A 52 -14.58 0.25 -8.18
N VAL A 53 -13.54 0.91 -7.67
CA VAL A 53 -12.17 0.55 -8.02
C VAL A 53 -11.78 -0.70 -7.25
N ASP A 54 -11.40 -1.75 -7.95
CA ASP A 54 -10.94 -3.00 -7.35
C ASP A 54 -9.53 -3.33 -7.82
N ALA A 55 -8.99 -4.44 -7.32
CA ALA A 55 -7.63 -4.85 -7.69
C ALA A 55 -7.49 -5.07 -9.20
N GLY A 56 -8.52 -5.60 -9.84
CA GLY A 56 -8.52 -5.80 -11.29
C GLY A 56 -8.41 -4.50 -12.06
N ARG A 57 -9.10 -3.47 -11.61
CA ARG A 57 -9.04 -2.16 -12.23
C ARG A 57 -7.64 -1.54 -12.11
N ILE A 58 -7.02 -1.71 -10.94
CA ILE A 58 -5.65 -1.22 -10.71
C ILE A 58 -4.67 -1.99 -11.61
N ALA A 59 -4.84 -3.30 -11.70
CA ALA A 59 -3.98 -4.12 -12.55
C ALA A 59 -4.07 -3.68 -14.01
N GLU A 60 -5.27 -3.41 -14.50
CA GLU A 60 -5.46 -2.91 -15.86
C GLU A 60 -4.75 -1.58 -16.06
N ALA A 61 -4.85 -0.70 -15.09
CA ALA A 61 -4.24 0.63 -15.18
C ALA A 61 -2.72 0.55 -15.30
N LEU A 62 -2.11 -0.45 -14.68
CA LEU A 62 -0.67 -0.58 -14.59
C LEU A 62 -0.06 -1.54 -15.61
N ALA A 63 -0.87 -2.43 -16.19
CA ALA A 63 -0.37 -3.52 -17.04
C ALA A 63 0.38 -3.06 -18.28
N GLY A 64 0.08 -1.89 -18.79
CA GLY A 64 0.77 -1.36 -19.97
C GLY A 64 2.17 -0.85 -19.68
N THR A 65 2.49 -0.57 -18.42
CA THR A 65 3.75 0.02 -18.02
C THR A 65 4.57 -0.90 -17.14
N TYR A 66 3.91 -1.71 -16.32
CA TYR A 66 4.56 -2.58 -15.34
C TYR A 66 4.11 -4.01 -15.52
N GLU A 67 4.97 -4.94 -15.13
CA GLU A 67 4.59 -6.33 -15.00
C GLU A 67 3.73 -6.44 -13.73
N THR A 68 2.55 -7.02 -13.85
CA THR A 68 1.63 -7.16 -12.73
C THR A 68 1.17 -8.59 -12.58
N GLU A 69 0.86 -8.98 -11.34
CA GLU A 69 0.26 -10.26 -11.06
C GLU A 69 -0.98 -10.04 -10.19
N LEU A 70 -2.11 -10.54 -10.66
CA LEU A 70 -3.40 -10.31 -10.01
C LEU A 70 -3.93 -11.58 -9.37
N TRP A 71 -4.28 -11.50 -8.09
CA TRP A 71 -5.00 -12.57 -7.38
C TRP A 71 -6.41 -12.05 -7.12
N GLU A 72 -7.31 -12.30 -8.06
CA GLU A 72 -8.67 -11.76 -8.01
C GLU A 72 -9.43 -12.15 -6.76
N ASP A 73 -9.38 -13.42 -6.39
CA ASP A 73 -10.13 -13.93 -5.23
C ASP A 73 -9.75 -13.26 -3.93
N ALA A 74 -8.52 -12.79 -3.84
CA ALA A 74 -8.03 -12.15 -2.63
C ALA A 74 -7.98 -10.63 -2.74
N GLY A 75 -8.25 -10.08 -3.92
CA GLY A 75 -8.19 -8.65 -4.13
C GLY A 75 -6.79 -8.06 -4.02
N VAL A 76 -5.78 -8.80 -4.50
CA VAL A 76 -4.39 -8.37 -4.42
C VAL A 76 -3.79 -8.24 -5.81
N VAL A 77 -3.09 -7.15 -6.04
CA VAL A 77 -2.24 -7.00 -7.23
C VAL A 77 -0.82 -6.74 -6.78
N GLU A 78 0.11 -7.47 -7.37
CA GLU A 78 1.54 -7.27 -7.16
C GLU A 78 2.10 -6.59 -8.40
N VAL A 79 2.81 -5.49 -8.20
CA VAL A 79 3.44 -4.74 -9.28
C VAL A 79 4.94 -4.96 -9.18
N VAL A 80 5.53 -5.53 -10.23
CA VAL A 80 6.94 -5.83 -10.24
C VAL A 80 7.72 -4.58 -10.65
N LEU A 81 8.64 -4.17 -9.79
CA LEU A 81 9.47 -2.97 -10.04
C LEU A 81 10.83 -3.34 -10.62
N GLY A 82 11.28 -4.55 -10.33
CA GLY A 82 12.58 -5.03 -10.78
C GLY A 82 12.87 -6.35 -10.09
N GLU A 83 14.11 -6.80 -10.19
CA GLU A 83 14.47 -8.06 -9.57
C GLU A 83 14.29 -7.99 -8.05
N LYS A 84 13.47 -8.87 -7.52
CA LYS A 84 13.16 -8.96 -6.08
C LYS A 84 12.56 -7.68 -5.48
N GLN A 85 12.06 -6.81 -6.33
CA GLN A 85 11.42 -5.56 -5.89
C GLN A 85 10.00 -5.50 -6.42
N SER A 86 9.06 -5.29 -5.53
CA SER A 86 7.65 -5.19 -5.93
C SER A 86 6.90 -4.33 -4.93
N VAL A 87 5.72 -3.90 -5.35
CA VAL A 87 4.75 -3.28 -4.45
C VAL A 87 3.48 -4.11 -4.49
N ASP A 88 2.94 -4.40 -3.31
CA ASP A 88 1.70 -5.16 -3.19
C ASP A 88 0.57 -4.20 -2.81
N ILE A 89 -0.52 -4.32 -3.53
CA ILE A 89 -1.72 -3.50 -3.29
C ILE A 89 -2.85 -4.46 -3.00
N GLU A 90 -3.36 -4.43 -1.78
CA GLU A 90 -4.37 -5.38 -1.31
C GLU A 90 -5.64 -4.66 -0.91
N HIS A 91 -6.76 -5.03 -1.56
CA HIS A 91 -8.07 -4.49 -1.20
C HIS A 91 -8.40 -4.93 0.23
N THR A 92 -8.76 -3.97 1.07
CA THR A 92 -9.00 -4.25 2.48
C THR A 92 -10.22 -3.46 2.96
N GLU A 93 -10.69 -3.80 4.15
CA GLU A 93 -11.76 -3.05 4.78
C GLU A 93 -11.22 -2.36 6.02
N VAL A 94 -11.68 -1.14 6.24
CA VAL A 94 -11.32 -0.42 7.45
C VAL A 94 -12.10 -1.03 8.62
N HIS A 95 -11.40 -1.31 9.70
CA HIS A 95 -12.05 -1.88 10.88
C HIS A 95 -13.18 -0.96 11.34
N PRO A 96 -14.37 -1.50 11.71
CA PRO A 96 -15.51 -0.67 12.11
C PRO A 96 -15.22 0.27 13.28
N LYS A 97 -14.25 -0.08 14.12
CA LYS A 97 -13.88 0.75 15.26
C LYS A 97 -12.86 1.83 14.92
N ASP A 98 -12.29 1.78 13.74
CA ASP A 98 -11.31 2.76 13.30
C ASP A 98 -12.04 3.96 12.67
N GLU A 99 -12.62 4.78 13.53
CA GLU A 99 -13.40 5.93 13.09
C GLU A 99 -12.55 6.98 12.41
N VAL A 100 -11.30 7.12 12.82
CA VAL A 100 -10.39 8.12 12.25
C VAL A 100 -10.11 7.83 10.79
N THR A 101 -9.77 6.59 10.47
CA THR A 101 -9.51 6.21 9.08
C THR A 101 -10.78 6.28 8.25
N ARG A 102 -11.89 5.81 8.79
CA ARG A 102 -13.16 5.86 8.08
C ARG A 102 -13.57 7.29 7.73
N ALA A 103 -13.39 8.21 8.67
CA ALA A 103 -13.69 9.61 8.44
C ALA A 103 -12.79 10.19 7.36
N TYR A 104 -11.51 9.88 7.41
CA TYR A 104 -10.56 10.38 6.42
C TYR A 104 -10.90 9.90 5.01
N VAL A 105 -11.24 8.62 4.87
CA VAL A 105 -11.67 8.04 3.60
C VAL A 105 -12.89 8.79 3.06
N SER A 106 -13.89 8.97 3.90
CA SER A 106 -15.13 9.64 3.54
C SER A 106 -14.92 11.11 3.17
N GLU A 107 -14.10 11.81 3.95
CA GLU A 107 -13.82 13.22 3.72
C GLU A 107 -13.11 13.47 2.38
N ASN A 108 -12.39 12.47 1.91
CA ASN A 108 -11.70 12.56 0.63
C ASN A 108 -12.54 12.01 -0.53
N GLY A 109 -13.81 11.72 -0.28
CA GLY A 109 -14.71 11.25 -1.32
C GLY A 109 -14.43 9.85 -1.83
N CYS A 110 -13.72 9.06 -1.06
CA CYS A 110 -13.32 7.71 -1.44
C CYS A 110 -14.20 6.67 -0.75
N LYS A 111 -14.22 5.47 -1.32
CA LYS A 111 -15.00 4.37 -0.78
C LYS A 111 -14.21 3.07 -0.68
N GLU A 112 -13.19 2.92 -1.51
CA GLU A 112 -12.36 1.70 -1.52
C GLU A 112 -11.05 2.00 -0.84
N VAL A 113 -10.54 1.04 -0.08
CA VAL A 113 -9.27 1.19 0.63
C VAL A 113 -8.40 -0.01 0.30
N PHE A 114 -7.15 0.28 -0.03
CA PHE A 114 -6.15 -0.76 -0.30
C PHE A 114 -4.95 -0.55 0.60
N LEU A 115 -4.43 -1.65 1.11
CA LEU A 115 -3.17 -1.63 1.85
C LEU A 115 -2.03 -1.77 0.85
N VAL A 116 -1.07 -0.86 0.91
CA VAL A 116 0.06 -0.83 -0.02
C VAL A 116 1.34 -1.07 0.77
N THR A 117 2.08 -2.10 0.38
CA THR A 117 3.32 -2.46 1.08
C THR A 117 4.47 -2.57 0.10
N PHE A 118 5.61 -2.02 0.48
CA PHE A 118 6.83 -2.07 -0.32
C PHE A 118 8.01 -1.74 0.57
N ALA A 119 9.22 -2.00 0.10
CA ALA A 119 10.42 -1.59 0.82
C ALA A 119 10.61 -0.09 0.65
N ALA A 120 10.84 0.62 1.75
CA ALA A 120 10.94 2.09 1.74
C ALA A 120 12.00 2.61 0.75
N GLU A 121 13.06 1.85 0.55
CA GLU A 121 14.12 2.20 -0.40
C GLU A 121 13.65 2.27 -1.84
N ASN A 122 12.50 1.66 -2.15
CA ASN A 122 11.92 1.66 -3.49
C ASN A 122 10.93 2.80 -3.72
N PHE A 123 10.81 3.72 -2.78
CA PHE A 123 9.76 4.72 -2.83
C PHE A 123 9.71 5.52 -4.14
N GLU A 124 10.85 5.90 -4.68
CA GLU A 124 10.85 6.64 -5.95
C GLU A 124 10.13 5.90 -7.06
N ARG A 125 10.38 4.60 -7.16
CA ARG A 125 9.72 3.77 -8.18
C ARG A 125 8.26 3.58 -7.85
N VAL A 126 7.96 3.37 -6.58
CA VAL A 126 6.58 3.20 -6.12
C VAL A 126 5.77 4.47 -6.32
N GLU A 127 6.38 5.63 -6.13
CA GLU A 127 5.70 6.89 -6.37
C GLU A 127 5.22 7.00 -7.82
N SER A 128 6.02 6.51 -8.77
CA SER A 128 5.61 6.48 -10.18
C SER A 128 4.40 5.56 -10.37
N VAL A 129 4.39 4.41 -9.70
CA VAL A 129 3.24 3.49 -9.71
C VAL A 129 2.01 4.18 -9.13
N MET A 130 2.19 4.87 -8.01
CA MET A 130 1.09 5.60 -7.38
C MET A 130 0.50 6.65 -8.31
N LYS A 131 1.35 7.44 -8.93
CA LYS A 131 0.88 8.50 -9.83
C LYS A 131 0.15 7.95 -11.04
N LEU A 132 0.63 6.86 -11.61
CA LEU A 132 -0.05 6.23 -12.73
C LEU A 132 -1.41 5.69 -12.28
N SER A 133 -1.47 5.07 -11.12
CA SER A 133 -2.72 4.56 -10.57
C SER A 133 -3.72 5.71 -10.37
N LEU A 134 -3.26 6.83 -9.83
CA LEU A 134 -4.11 8.00 -9.61
C LEU A 134 -4.61 8.59 -10.92
N ALA A 135 -3.77 8.63 -11.94
CA ALA A 135 -4.16 9.15 -13.25
C ALA A 135 -5.28 8.32 -13.88
N GLN A 136 -5.26 7.01 -13.65
CA GLN A 136 -6.22 6.09 -14.26
C GLN A 136 -7.44 5.82 -13.40
N CYS A 137 -7.27 5.78 -12.09
CA CYS A 137 -8.33 5.36 -11.17
C CYS A 137 -8.82 6.48 -10.25
N GLY A 138 -8.02 7.50 -10.04
CA GLY A 138 -8.36 8.59 -9.11
C GLY A 138 -8.00 8.26 -7.68
N GLY A 139 -8.41 9.12 -6.75
CA GLY A 139 -8.15 8.95 -5.33
C GLY A 139 -6.84 9.56 -4.87
N LEU A 140 -6.27 8.98 -3.84
CA LEU A 140 -4.98 9.43 -3.30
C LEU A 140 -4.27 8.28 -2.60
N PHE A 141 -2.95 8.40 -2.47
CA PHE A 141 -2.15 7.52 -1.62
C PHE A 141 -1.71 8.30 -0.39
N CYS A 142 -1.70 7.65 0.74
CA CYS A 142 -1.23 8.27 1.98
C CYS A 142 -0.53 7.24 2.85
N GLY A 143 0.37 7.71 3.73
CA GLY A 143 1.00 6.83 4.68
C GLY A 143 -0.02 6.27 5.67
N ASP A 144 0.16 5.03 6.06
CA ASP A 144 -0.66 4.42 7.11
C ASP A 144 -0.08 4.83 8.46
N THR A 145 -0.26 6.11 8.80
CA THR A 145 0.28 6.75 9.99
C THR A 145 -0.86 7.47 10.72
N GLU A 146 -0.56 8.01 11.88
CA GLU A 146 -1.59 8.69 12.67
C GLU A 146 -2.25 9.86 11.95
N ASP A 147 -1.48 10.60 11.18
CA ASP A 147 -1.96 11.78 10.46
C ASP A 147 -2.07 11.57 8.95
N PHE A 148 -1.96 10.32 8.51
CA PHE A 148 -2.04 9.96 7.09
C PHE A 148 -1.03 10.67 6.21
N SER A 149 0.11 11.05 6.77
CA SER A 149 1.16 11.65 5.98
C SER A 149 2.27 10.66 5.68
N PRO A 150 3.00 10.82 4.59
CA PRO A 150 2.78 11.82 3.55
C PRO A 150 1.61 11.47 2.62
N VAL A 151 1.19 12.42 1.80
CA VAL A 151 0.09 12.23 0.85
C VAL A 151 0.62 12.40 -0.56
N VAL A 152 0.27 11.48 -1.45
CA VAL A 152 0.59 11.55 -2.87
C VAL A 152 -0.72 11.76 -3.63
N ARG A 153 -0.80 12.85 -4.37
CA ARG A 153 -1.93 13.21 -5.22
C ARG A 153 -1.44 13.65 -6.59
N LEU A 154 -2.33 13.67 -7.56
CA LEU A 154 -2.04 14.32 -8.83
C LEU A 154 -2.22 15.82 -8.71
#